data_749ea204c834c6e798056da0b6eaba32
#
_entry.id   749ea204c834c6e798056da0b6eaba32
#
_cell.length_a   1.000
_cell.length_b   1.000
_cell.length_c   1.000
_cell.angle_alpha   90.00
_cell.angle_beta   90.00
_cell.angle_gamma   90.00
#
_symmetry.space_group_name_H-M   'P 1'
#
loop_
_entity.id
_entity.type
_entity.pdbx_description
1 polymer ?
#
loop_
_entity_poly.entity_id
_entity_poly.type
_entity_poly.pdbx_seq_one_letter_code
_entity_poly.pdbx_strand_id
1 'polypeptide(L)'
;FPSPDSLGKLVGLFDNPEMGAVTSFVSVRNSNEGLLTRIQEIEYLIMGWARKVLDFVDSVYVTNGPLSVYRKEYVIKVGGFDPKSITEDIDITWNMLSHDYKTGMCLDARVSTIAPSKFKGWFRQRTRWGMGGLQAISKYKRMFFRKGMFGAFVLPFVSLSIILSLFGFFFSF
;
A
#
# COMPACT_ATOMS: atom_id res chain seq x y z
N PHE A 1 -3.97 -14.82 5.58
CA PHE A 1 -5.08 -15.44 6.35
C PHE A 1 -6.09 -14.35 6.70
N PRO A 2 -7.13 -14.13 5.88
CA PRO A 2 -8.17 -13.16 6.19
C PRO A 2 -9.08 -13.65 7.33
N SER A 3 -9.62 -12.70 8.11
CA SER A 3 -10.71 -13.01 9.04
C SER A 3 -12.00 -13.31 8.24
N PRO A 4 -12.89 -14.19 8.74
CA PRO A 4 -14.05 -14.67 7.97
C PRO A 4 -14.98 -13.56 7.46
N ASP A 5 -15.11 -12.46 8.20
CA ASP A 5 -15.98 -11.32 7.93
C ASP A 5 -15.29 -10.18 7.14
N SER A 6 -13.97 -10.31 6.88
CA SER A 6 -13.18 -9.24 6.26
C SER A 6 -13.66 -8.85 4.87
N LEU A 7 -14.08 -9.81 4.06
CA LEU A 7 -14.57 -9.53 2.72
C LEU A 7 -15.86 -8.71 2.74
N GLY A 8 -16.82 -9.07 3.59
CA GLY A 8 -18.06 -8.31 3.74
C GLY A 8 -17.83 -6.87 4.17
N LYS A 9 -16.88 -6.64 5.10
CA LYS A 9 -16.50 -5.30 5.56
C LYS A 9 -15.84 -4.45 4.47
N LEU A 10 -15.02 -5.07 3.61
CA LEU A 10 -14.40 -4.36 2.48
C LEU A 10 -15.43 -4.00 1.42
N VAL A 11 -16.33 -4.91 1.08
CA VAL A 11 -17.35 -4.70 0.04
C VAL A 11 -18.32 -3.59 0.43
N GLY A 12 -18.68 -3.46 1.71
CA GLY A 12 -19.56 -2.39 2.18
C GLY A 12 -19.08 -0.97 1.92
N LEU A 13 -17.75 -0.76 1.70
CA LEU A 13 -17.21 0.56 1.37
C LEU A 13 -17.41 0.93 -0.11
N PHE A 14 -17.84 0.00 -0.96
CA PHE A 14 -18.13 0.25 -2.37
C PHE A 14 -19.54 0.81 -2.64
N ASP A 15 -20.32 1.11 -1.61
CA ASP A 15 -21.54 1.90 -1.73
C ASP A 15 -21.24 3.31 -2.27
N ASN A 16 -20.03 3.82 -2.01
CA ASN A 16 -19.52 5.00 -2.68
C ASN A 16 -19.14 4.64 -4.14
N PRO A 17 -19.81 5.23 -5.16
CA PRO A 17 -19.54 4.92 -6.56
C PRO A 17 -18.13 5.33 -7.02
N GLU A 18 -17.50 6.32 -6.37
CA GLU A 18 -16.16 6.77 -6.72
C GLU A 18 -15.05 5.85 -6.15
N MET A 19 -15.41 4.93 -5.23
CA MET A 19 -14.47 4.02 -4.62
C MET A 19 -13.97 2.99 -5.63
N GLY A 20 -12.69 3.06 -5.96
CA GLY A 20 -12.02 2.16 -6.90
C GLY A 20 -11.36 0.97 -6.24
N ALA A 21 -10.77 1.17 -5.07
CA ALA A 21 -10.08 0.11 -4.33
C ALA A 21 -10.15 0.33 -2.83
N VAL A 22 -10.25 -0.76 -2.07
CA VAL A 22 -10.22 -0.74 -0.59
C VAL A 22 -9.28 -1.82 -0.10
N THR A 23 -8.42 -1.46 0.84
CA THR A 23 -7.48 -2.39 1.46
C THR A 23 -7.84 -2.71 2.90
N SER A 24 -7.36 -3.86 3.38
CA SER A 24 -7.53 -4.32 4.75
C SER A 24 -6.37 -3.90 5.65
N PHE A 25 -6.56 -4.05 6.96
CA PHE A 25 -5.49 -3.96 7.94
C PHE A 25 -4.70 -5.26 7.98
N VAL A 26 -3.37 -5.17 7.75
CA VAL A 26 -2.47 -6.32 7.75
C VAL A 26 -1.74 -6.42 9.09
N SER A 27 -1.80 -7.59 9.72
CA SER A 27 -1.06 -7.92 10.95
C SER A 27 -0.02 -9.02 10.71
N VAL A 28 0.99 -9.09 11.55
CA VAL A 28 2.00 -10.16 11.53
C VAL A 28 1.53 -11.32 12.40
N ARG A 29 1.48 -12.53 11.84
CA ARG A 29 1.03 -13.74 12.56
C ARG A 29 2.13 -14.37 13.40
N ASN A 30 3.37 -14.29 12.94
CA ASN A 30 4.52 -14.95 13.54
C ASN A 30 5.41 -13.97 14.34
N SER A 31 4.82 -12.96 14.97
CA SER A 31 5.56 -11.94 15.75
C SER A 31 6.38 -12.54 16.90
N ASN A 32 6.00 -13.72 17.40
CA ASN A 32 6.67 -14.40 18.51
C ASN A 32 7.93 -15.18 18.10
N GLU A 33 8.26 -15.30 16.81
CA GLU A 33 9.44 -16.05 16.35
C GLU A 33 10.77 -15.37 16.63
N GLY A 34 10.80 -14.07 16.92
CA GLY A 34 12.02 -13.35 17.27
C GLY A 34 11.93 -11.84 17.19
N LEU A 35 13.05 -11.17 17.49
CA LEU A 35 13.10 -9.70 17.51
C LEU A 35 12.73 -9.09 16.15
N LEU A 36 13.23 -9.66 15.06
CA LEU A 36 12.97 -9.15 13.70
C LEU A 36 11.49 -9.20 13.33
N THR A 37 10.76 -10.25 13.74
CA THR A 37 9.33 -10.37 13.46
C THR A 37 8.50 -9.43 14.35
N ARG A 38 8.94 -9.16 15.60
CA ARG A 38 8.32 -8.16 16.48
C ARG A 38 8.48 -6.74 15.94
N ILE A 39 9.66 -6.39 15.45
CA ILE A 39 9.88 -5.09 14.79
C ILE A 39 8.95 -4.93 13.59
N GLN A 40 8.80 -5.96 12.77
CA GLN A 40 7.90 -5.93 11.62
C GLN A 40 6.42 -5.82 12.03
N GLU A 41 6.01 -6.39 13.16
CA GLU A 41 4.66 -6.19 13.70
C GLU A 41 4.39 -4.71 14.00
N ILE A 42 5.35 -4.03 14.66
CA ILE A 42 5.25 -2.58 14.95
C ILE A 42 5.23 -1.79 13.63
N GLU A 43 6.09 -2.12 12.67
CA GLU A 43 6.08 -1.48 11.35
C GLU A 43 4.71 -1.60 10.66
N TYR A 44 4.10 -2.78 10.68
CA TYR A 44 2.79 -2.99 10.04
C TYR A 44 1.66 -2.23 10.75
N LEU A 45 1.73 -2.10 12.09
CA LEU A 45 0.83 -1.22 12.84
C LEU A 45 0.98 0.23 12.39
N ILE A 46 2.20 0.76 12.33
CA ILE A 46 2.48 2.14 11.91
C ILE A 46 2.02 2.37 10.46
N MET A 47 2.32 1.43 9.54
CA MET A 47 1.87 1.52 8.16
C MET A 47 0.34 1.47 8.03
N GLY A 48 -0.33 0.66 8.84
CA GLY A 48 -1.79 0.61 8.89
C GLY A 48 -2.38 1.95 9.34
N TRP A 49 -1.84 2.54 10.41
CA TRP A 49 -2.22 3.85 10.87
C TRP A 49 -2.00 4.96 9.83
N ALA A 50 -0.83 4.99 9.22
CA ALA A 50 -0.50 5.98 8.18
C ALA A 50 -1.49 5.90 6.99
N ARG A 51 -1.85 4.68 6.56
CA ARG A 51 -2.85 4.50 5.50
C ARG A 51 -4.23 4.97 5.94
N LYS A 52 -4.62 4.70 7.18
CA LYS A 52 -5.91 5.18 7.69
C LYS A 52 -5.98 6.70 7.78
N VAL A 53 -4.89 7.37 8.10
CA VAL A 53 -4.83 8.85 8.03
C VAL A 53 -5.04 9.33 6.60
N LEU A 54 -4.45 8.66 5.60
CA LEU A 54 -4.61 9.03 4.20
C LEU A 54 -5.98 8.63 3.61
N ASP A 55 -6.71 7.74 4.26
CA ASP A 55 -8.09 7.40 3.93
C ASP A 55 -9.05 8.60 4.13
N PHE A 56 -8.77 9.48 5.10
CA PHE A 56 -9.56 10.70 5.30
C PHE A 56 -9.47 11.71 4.14
N VAL A 57 -8.49 11.55 3.27
CA VAL A 57 -8.31 12.36 2.07
C VAL A 57 -8.47 11.55 0.78
N ASP A 58 -9.13 10.39 0.88
CA ASP A 58 -9.43 9.46 -0.23
C ASP A 58 -8.18 9.03 -1.04
N SER A 59 -7.01 9.04 -0.41
CA SER A 59 -5.71 8.89 -1.09
C SER A 59 -4.80 7.86 -0.41
N VAL A 60 -5.36 6.71 -0.06
CA VAL A 60 -4.56 5.55 0.39
C VAL A 60 -3.61 5.14 -0.72
N TYR A 61 -2.30 5.29 -0.49
CA TYR A 61 -1.28 5.17 -1.54
C TYR A 61 -0.87 3.74 -1.89
N VAL A 62 -1.36 2.74 -1.15
CA VAL A 62 -1.13 1.33 -1.47
C VAL A 62 -2.28 0.45 -0.97
N THR A 63 -2.83 -0.33 -1.87
CA THR A 63 -3.82 -1.36 -1.58
C THR A 63 -3.10 -2.70 -1.47
N ASN A 64 -2.88 -3.13 -0.22
CA ASN A 64 -1.98 -4.25 0.12
C ASN A 64 -2.30 -5.55 -0.61
N GLY A 65 -1.28 -6.23 -1.13
CA GLY A 65 -1.41 -7.54 -1.75
C GLY A 65 -2.14 -8.62 -0.95
N PRO A 66 -1.99 -8.75 0.39
CA PRO A 66 -2.62 -9.82 1.14
C PRO A 66 -4.16 -9.85 1.11
N LEU A 67 -4.82 -8.69 1.14
CA LEU A 67 -6.27 -8.60 0.99
C LEU A 67 -6.69 -7.19 0.61
N SER A 68 -7.06 -7.01 -0.65
CA SER A 68 -7.67 -5.79 -1.17
C SER A 68 -8.78 -6.14 -2.16
N VAL A 69 -9.76 -5.26 -2.25
CA VAL A 69 -10.89 -5.40 -3.17
C VAL A 69 -10.88 -4.23 -4.13
N TYR A 70 -11.19 -4.50 -5.39
CA TYR A 70 -11.17 -3.52 -6.46
C TYR A 70 -12.50 -3.53 -7.20
N ARG A 71 -12.98 -2.36 -7.62
CA ARG A 71 -14.13 -2.27 -8.53
C ARG A 71 -13.69 -2.72 -9.92
N LYS A 72 -14.20 -3.86 -10.36
CA LYS A 72 -13.81 -4.51 -11.63
C LYS A 72 -13.85 -3.57 -12.83
N GLU A 73 -14.89 -2.76 -12.94
CA GLU A 73 -15.05 -1.80 -14.04
C GLU A 73 -13.92 -0.79 -14.10
N TYR A 74 -13.43 -0.31 -12.94
CA TYR A 74 -12.34 0.67 -12.86
C TYR A 74 -10.99 0.02 -13.13
N VAL A 75 -10.79 -1.22 -12.68
CA VAL A 75 -9.58 -1.99 -13.05
C VAL A 75 -9.49 -2.10 -14.58
N ILE A 76 -10.60 -2.44 -15.25
CA ILE A 76 -10.65 -2.54 -16.72
C ILE A 76 -10.37 -1.16 -17.36
N LYS A 77 -11.02 -0.10 -16.88
CA LYS A 77 -10.87 1.26 -17.42
C LYS A 77 -9.46 1.80 -17.32
N VAL A 78 -8.71 1.47 -16.25
CA VAL A 78 -7.33 1.91 -16.08
C VAL A 78 -6.31 1.00 -16.76
N GLY A 79 -6.75 -0.04 -17.48
CA GLY A 79 -5.88 -0.94 -18.23
C GLY A 79 -5.38 -2.16 -17.46
N GLY A 80 -5.90 -2.43 -16.25
CA GLY A 80 -5.56 -3.59 -15.44
C GLY A 80 -4.23 -3.47 -14.68
N PHE A 81 -3.74 -4.62 -14.23
CA PHE A 81 -2.45 -4.74 -13.58
C PHE A 81 -1.31 -4.76 -14.59
N ASP A 82 -0.27 -3.95 -14.38
CA ASP A 82 0.91 -3.93 -15.24
C ASP A 82 1.85 -5.11 -14.89
N PRO A 83 2.04 -6.09 -15.78
CA PRO A 83 2.89 -7.25 -15.50
C PRO A 83 4.39 -6.90 -15.40
N LYS A 84 4.78 -5.67 -15.77
CA LYS A 84 6.16 -5.17 -15.65
C LYS A 84 6.40 -4.46 -14.32
N SER A 85 5.37 -4.26 -13.51
CA SER A 85 5.50 -3.62 -12.21
C SER A 85 6.11 -4.57 -11.18
N ILE A 86 7.12 -4.10 -10.45
CA ILE A 86 7.77 -4.83 -9.34
C ILE A 86 6.82 -4.95 -8.14
N THR A 87 5.97 -3.94 -7.95
CA THR A 87 4.94 -3.86 -6.91
C THR A 87 3.62 -3.49 -7.56
N GLU A 88 2.90 -4.52 -7.97
CA GLU A 88 1.62 -4.40 -8.68
C GLU A 88 0.56 -3.69 -7.87
N ASP A 89 0.61 -3.82 -6.54
CA ASP A 89 -0.30 -3.21 -5.59
C ASP A 89 -0.12 -1.68 -5.51
N ILE A 90 1.11 -1.19 -5.50
CA ILE A 90 1.40 0.25 -5.57
C ILE A 90 0.98 0.78 -6.94
N ASP A 91 1.34 0.09 -8.01
CA ASP A 91 1.10 0.55 -9.38
C ASP A 91 -0.38 0.69 -9.69
N ILE A 92 -1.20 -0.34 -9.42
CA ILE A 92 -2.64 -0.28 -9.66
C ILE A 92 -3.33 0.80 -8.79
N THR A 93 -2.87 0.98 -7.55
CA THR A 93 -3.39 2.01 -6.66
C THR A 93 -3.13 3.40 -7.22
N TRP A 94 -1.89 3.68 -7.64
CA TRP A 94 -1.54 4.98 -8.22
C TRP A 94 -2.19 5.20 -9.58
N ASN A 95 -2.40 4.13 -10.35
CA ASN A 95 -3.14 4.20 -11.59
C ASN A 95 -4.60 4.62 -11.35
N MET A 96 -5.28 4.03 -10.37
CA MET A 96 -6.63 4.44 -9.98
C MET A 96 -6.70 5.89 -9.51
N LEU A 97 -5.80 6.29 -8.60
CA LEU A 97 -5.70 7.68 -8.13
C LEU A 97 -5.40 8.65 -9.28
N SER A 98 -4.66 8.22 -10.30
CA SER A 98 -4.38 9.03 -11.50
C SER A 98 -5.60 9.28 -12.38
N HIS A 99 -6.62 8.45 -12.24
CA HIS A 99 -7.89 8.56 -12.94
C HIS A 99 -9.00 9.13 -12.04
N ASP A 100 -8.61 9.77 -10.91
CA ASP A 100 -9.49 10.41 -9.94
C ASP A 100 -10.44 9.43 -9.21
N TYR A 101 -10.15 8.12 -9.22
CA TYR A 101 -10.84 7.15 -8.38
C TYR A 101 -10.32 7.20 -6.95
N LYS A 102 -11.21 7.04 -5.98
CA LYS A 102 -10.87 7.01 -4.56
C LYS A 102 -10.31 5.65 -4.14
N THR A 103 -9.42 5.70 -3.18
CA THR A 103 -8.87 4.50 -2.55
C THR A 103 -9.01 4.61 -1.04
N GLY A 104 -9.45 3.53 -0.41
CA GLY A 104 -9.81 3.53 0.99
C GLY A 104 -9.16 2.39 1.80
N MET A 105 -9.32 2.47 3.12
CA MET A 105 -8.85 1.46 4.07
C MET A 105 -9.91 1.11 5.10
N CYS A 106 -10.19 -0.18 5.24
CA CYS A 106 -11.04 -0.74 6.29
C CYS A 106 -10.19 -1.31 7.43
N LEU A 107 -10.16 -0.65 8.60
CA LEU A 107 -9.43 -1.13 9.78
C LEU A 107 -10.05 -2.39 10.38
N ASP A 108 -11.36 -2.56 10.25
CA ASP A 108 -12.09 -3.69 10.80
C ASP A 108 -11.98 -4.95 9.93
N ALA A 109 -11.60 -4.79 8.67
CA ALA A 109 -11.24 -5.90 7.79
C ALA A 109 -9.78 -6.30 8.04
N ARG A 110 -9.58 -7.42 8.68
CA ARG A 110 -8.25 -7.85 9.13
C ARG A 110 -7.74 -9.04 8.32
N VAL A 111 -6.44 -8.98 7.99
CA VAL A 111 -5.71 -10.09 7.40
C VAL A 111 -4.38 -10.27 8.12
N SER A 112 -3.98 -11.50 8.39
CA SER A 112 -2.66 -11.80 8.94
C SER A 112 -1.75 -12.41 7.90
N THR A 113 -0.47 -12.04 7.94
CA THR A 113 0.57 -12.56 7.05
C THR A 113 1.75 -13.09 7.87
N ILE A 114 2.59 -13.89 7.25
CA ILE A 114 3.85 -14.36 7.84
C ILE A 114 4.95 -13.42 7.40
N ALA A 115 5.57 -12.75 8.37
CA ALA A 115 6.72 -11.88 8.12
C ALA A 115 8.02 -12.70 8.03
N PRO A 116 9.00 -12.29 7.22
CA PRO A 116 10.32 -12.91 7.19
C PRO A 116 10.97 -12.94 8.57
N SER A 117 11.33 -14.14 9.05
CA SER A 117 12.03 -14.32 10.33
C SER A 117 13.55 -14.23 10.20
N LYS A 118 14.09 -14.30 8.97
CA LYS A 118 15.54 -14.20 8.69
C LYS A 118 15.86 -12.87 8.01
N PHE A 119 16.96 -12.23 8.41
CA PHE A 119 17.42 -10.95 7.85
C PHE A 119 17.51 -10.94 6.32
N LYS A 120 18.07 -12.00 5.71
CA LYS A 120 18.18 -12.12 4.24
C LYS A 120 16.80 -12.05 3.54
N GLY A 121 15.79 -12.68 4.13
CA GLY A 121 14.41 -12.65 3.58
C GLY A 121 13.78 -11.26 3.72
N TRP A 122 13.92 -10.66 4.90
CA TRP A 122 13.48 -9.31 5.18
C TRP A 122 14.15 -8.29 4.26
N PHE A 123 15.47 -8.32 4.12
CA PHE A 123 16.22 -7.42 3.24
C PHE A 123 15.76 -7.51 1.79
N ARG A 124 15.59 -8.74 1.26
CA ARG A 124 15.08 -8.95 -0.11
C ARG A 124 13.68 -8.36 -0.29
N GLN A 125 12.81 -8.53 0.68
CA GLN A 125 11.46 -7.96 0.65
C GLN A 125 11.50 -6.42 0.62
N ARG A 126 12.31 -5.79 1.49
CA ARG A 126 12.44 -4.33 1.56
C ARG A 126 13.05 -3.74 0.30
N THR A 127 14.09 -4.39 -0.23
CA THR A 127 14.68 -4.00 -1.52
C THR A 127 13.62 -4.04 -2.64
N ARG A 128 12.82 -5.09 -2.71
CA ARG A 128 11.74 -5.18 -3.70
C ARG A 128 10.73 -4.04 -3.54
N TRP A 129 10.33 -3.72 -2.32
CA TRP A 129 9.40 -2.61 -2.07
C TRP A 129 9.99 -1.26 -2.43
N GLY A 130 11.25 -1.01 -2.06
CA GLY A 130 11.96 0.21 -2.42
C GLY A 130 12.09 0.40 -3.93
N MET A 131 12.53 -0.65 -4.64
CA MET A 131 12.65 -0.63 -6.10
C MET A 131 11.30 -0.42 -6.79
N GLY A 132 10.24 -1.10 -6.32
CA GLY A 132 8.89 -0.92 -6.84
C GLY A 132 8.35 0.49 -6.59
N GLY A 133 8.62 1.06 -5.42
CA GLY A 133 8.28 2.45 -5.10
C GLY A 133 8.98 3.44 -6.02
N LEU A 134 10.29 3.27 -6.27
CA LEU A 134 11.04 4.12 -7.21
C LEU A 134 10.52 3.99 -8.65
N GLN A 135 10.18 2.76 -9.08
CA GLN A 135 9.55 2.53 -10.38
C GLN A 135 8.21 3.27 -10.49
N ALA A 136 7.37 3.19 -9.48
CA ALA A 136 6.08 3.89 -9.44
C ALA A 136 6.29 5.42 -9.47
N ILE A 137 7.20 5.98 -8.66
CA ILE A 137 7.54 7.40 -8.68
C ILE A 137 7.93 7.85 -10.10
N SER A 138 8.80 7.10 -10.77
CA SER A 138 9.23 7.40 -12.14
C SER A 138 8.07 7.36 -13.14
N LYS A 139 7.18 6.37 -13.02
CA LYS A 139 6.01 6.18 -13.90
C LYS A 139 5.00 7.32 -13.73
N TYR A 140 4.73 7.72 -12.49
CA TYR A 140 3.71 8.72 -12.16
C TYR A 140 4.26 10.13 -11.88
N LYS A 141 5.53 10.41 -12.20
CA LYS A 141 6.18 11.71 -11.93
C LYS A 141 5.45 12.93 -12.49
N ARG A 142 4.68 12.77 -13.59
CA ARG A 142 3.89 13.87 -14.18
C ARG A 142 2.70 14.31 -13.35
N MET A 143 2.36 13.55 -12.31
CA MET A 143 1.26 13.86 -11.39
C MET A 143 1.68 14.72 -10.21
N PHE A 144 2.99 14.89 -9.95
CA PHE A 144 3.47 15.77 -8.89
C PHE A 144 2.84 17.15 -9.01
N PHE A 145 2.22 17.57 -7.92
CA PHE A 145 1.55 18.89 -7.76
C PHE A 145 0.37 19.14 -8.71
N ARG A 146 -0.18 18.11 -9.39
CA ARG A 146 -1.21 18.31 -10.42
C ARG A 146 -2.57 17.68 -10.13
N LYS A 147 -2.66 16.57 -9.42
CA LYS A 147 -3.87 15.76 -9.27
C LYS A 147 -4.33 15.73 -7.82
N GLY A 148 -5.32 16.58 -7.47
CA GLY A 148 -5.97 16.58 -6.17
C GLY A 148 -5.03 16.39 -4.98
N MET A 149 -5.51 15.82 -3.90
CA MET A 149 -4.71 15.55 -2.69
C MET A 149 -3.58 14.53 -2.97
N PHE A 150 -3.83 13.54 -3.84
CA PHE A 150 -2.81 12.56 -4.19
C PHE A 150 -1.56 13.22 -4.80
N GLY A 151 -1.72 14.00 -5.86
CA GLY A 151 -0.58 14.62 -6.55
C GLY A 151 0.02 15.80 -5.78
N ALA A 152 -0.80 16.56 -5.07
CA ALA A 152 -0.33 17.76 -4.35
C ALA A 152 0.43 17.42 -3.06
N PHE A 153 0.01 16.38 -2.35
CA PHE A 153 0.56 16.05 -1.03
C PHE A 153 1.07 14.62 -0.92
N VAL A 154 0.22 13.61 -1.21
CA VAL A 154 0.54 12.21 -0.91
C VAL A 154 1.73 11.72 -1.74
N LEU A 155 1.73 11.98 -3.04
CA LEU A 155 2.82 11.56 -3.92
C LEU A 155 4.18 12.20 -3.56
N PRO A 156 4.30 13.52 -3.33
CA PRO A 156 5.53 14.13 -2.80
C PRO A 156 5.96 13.55 -1.45
N PHE A 157 5.03 13.41 -0.50
CA PHE A 157 5.30 12.88 0.82
C PHE A 157 5.82 11.43 0.80
N VAL A 158 5.13 10.55 0.06
CA VAL A 158 5.54 9.13 -0.08
C VAL A 158 6.88 9.03 -0.81
N SER A 159 7.09 9.83 -1.85
CA SER A 159 8.36 9.85 -2.58
C SER A 159 9.52 10.27 -1.70
N LEU A 160 9.34 11.34 -0.92
CA LEU A 160 10.34 11.81 0.04
C LEU A 160 10.61 10.75 1.11
N SER A 161 9.57 10.09 1.63
CA SER A 161 9.71 9.02 2.63
C SER A 161 10.51 7.83 2.11
N ILE A 162 10.28 7.41 0.85
CA ILE A 162 11.04 6.33 0.22
C ILE A 162 12.51 6.75 0.04
N ILE A 163 12.77 7.94 -0.45
CA ILE A 163 14.13 8.46 -0.66
C ILE A 163 14.87 8.56 0.67
N LEU A 164 14.26 9.16 1.70
CA LEU A 164 14.87 9.28 3.03
C LEU A 164 15.12 7.92 3.68
N SER A 165 14.23 6.95 3.50
CA SER A 165 14.41 5.58 3.97
C SER A 165 15.63 4.91 3.34
N LEU A 166 15.85 5.10 2.04
CA LEU A 166 17.03 4.60 1.34
C LEU A 166 18.30 5.29 1.85
N PHE A 167 18.28 6.61 2.01
CA PHE A 167 19.40 7.36 2.58
C PHE A 167 19.71 6.92 4.01
N GLY A 168 18.72 6.82 4.88
CA GLY A 168 18.88 6.36 6.26
C GLY A 168 19.53 4.97 6.34
N PHE A 169 19.16 4.08 5.42
CA PHE A 169 19.79 2.76 5.32
C PHE A 169 21.27 2.84 4.92
N PHE A 170 21.63 3.71 3.98
CA PHE A 170 23.05 3.87 3.56
C PHE A 170 23.95 4.53 4.60
N PHE A 171 23.41 5.42 5.45
CA PHE A 171 24.17 6.12 6.47
C PHE A 171 24.17 5.42 7.85
N SER A 172 23.43 4.32 8.01
CA SER A 172 23.40 3.54 9.25
C SER A 172 24.41 2.40 9.27
N PHE A 173 25.22 2.26 8.24
CA PHE A 173 26.33 1.33 8.08
C PHE A 173 27.62 2.08 7.67
#